data_f76acd269218a37274a80cfdd45155f8
#
_entry.id   f76acd269218a37274a80cfdd45155f8
#
_cell.length_a   1.000
_cell.length_b   1.000
_cell.length_c   1.000
_cell.angle_alpha   90.00
_cell.angle_beta   90.00
_cell.angle_gamma   90.00
#
_symmetry.space_group_name_H-M   'P 1'
#
loop_
_entity.id
_entity.type
_entity.pdbx_description
1 polymer ?
#
loop_
_entity_poly.entity_id
_entity_poly.type
_entity_poly.pdbx_seq_one_letter_code
_entity_poly.pdbx_strand_id
1 'polypeptide(L)'
;MLEERSLMSVTKYGTNNRWMSQIRVTDWKGNTIHKKKRGFLTKKEALQWERETMNQASGSLGMMFHDFVALYFADMENRLKPSTISSKRFLVELKIMPFFGQMALNDIKPTDVRRWQNQLATYRNEKDEPYAPTYLREIQNQLTAIFNYAVKYYGLKENPCHKAGSMGKKNADEMQFWTKAEFDSFIEAVADKAASYAIFMTLYYTGMREGELLALTLADIDFEKSTITINKSYQRINREDVITTPKTPKSNRVVTMPNVLAECLKVYISQCYDLDEENRIFPYTKYFLTHEMQRGCKKSGVKKIRIHDIRHPYVKLTTKKFATFFENFRATA
;
A
#
# COMPACT_ATOMS: atom_id res chain seq x y z
N MET A 1 20.35 31.31 29.02
CA MET A 1 19.17 32.14 28.81
C MET A 1 19.56 33.30 27.90
N LEU A 2 19.33 33.15 26.61
CA LEU A 2 19.35 34.22 25.63
C LEU A 2 18.11 34.03 24.77
N GLU A 3 17.08 34.81 25.06
CA GLU A 3 15.91 34.99 24.18
C GLU A 3 16.41 35.62 22.87
N GLU A 4 16.55 34.82 21.82
CA GLU A 4 16.63 35.34 20.46
C GLU A 4 15.27 35.94 20.11
N ARG A 5 15.15 37.26 20.29
CA ARG A 5 14.04 38.04 19.74
C ARG A 5 14.04 37.86 18.22
N SER A 6 13.16 37.05 17.74
CA SER A 6 12.80 36.98 16.33
C SER A 6 12.40 38.38 15.88
N LEU A 7 13.22 39.02 15.06
CA LEU A 7 12.92 40.33 14.45
C LEU A 7 11.75 40.20 13.47
N MET A 8 10.54 40.36 13.98
CA MET A 8 9.35 40.53 13.17
C MET A 8 9.40 41.88 12.47
N SER A 9 9.44 41.93 11.16
CA SER A 9 9.42 43.19 10.40
C SER A 9 8.32 43.25 9.37
N VAL A 10 7.13 43.70 9.81
CA VAL A 10 6.09 44.15 8.92
C VAL A 10 6.20 45.64 8.75
N THR A 11 6.56 46.12 7.55
CA THR A 11 6.79 47.52 7.23
C THR A 11 5.95 47.97 6.04
N LYS A 12 5.66 49.27 5.96
CA LYS A 12 5.06 49.86 4.79
C LYS A 12 6.08 49.87 3.63
N TYR A 13 5.59 49.62 2.43
CA TYR A 13 6.42 49.49 1.22
C TYR A 13 5.85 50.33 0.08
N GLY A 14 6.74 51.14 -0.56
CA GLY A 14 6.41 51.90 -1.75
C GLY A 14 5.49 53.10 -1.51
N THR A 15 5.19 53.85 -2.61
CA THR A 15 4.32 55.04 -2.63
C THR A 15 2.84 54.70 -2.42
N ASN A 16 2.43 53.42 -2.64
CA ASN A 16 1.04 52.97 -2.63
C ASN A 16 0.57 52.46 -1.24
N ASN A 17 1.19 52.83 -0.16
CA ASN A 17 0.80 52.47 1.20
C ASN A 17 0.58 50.97 1.47
N ARG A 18 1.20 50.08 0.65
CA ARG A 18 1.12 48.63 0.84
C ARG A 18 2.09 48.15 1.90
N TRP A 19 1.78 46.98 2.47
CA TRP A 19 2.60 46.36 3.51
C TRP A 19 3.50 45.28 2.91
N MET A 20 4.66 45.05 3.52
CA MET A 20 5.53 43.94 3.26
C MET A 20 5.94 43.26 4.59
N SER A 21 6.19 41.97 4.54
CA SER A 21 6.83 41.23 5.63
C SER A 21 8.11 40.58 5.14
N GLN A 22 9.13 40.63 5.99
CA GLN A 22 10.39 39.92 5.78
C GLN A 22 10.75 39.22 7.09
N ILE A 23 10.93 37.91 7.01
CA ILE A 23 11.21 37.07 8.16
C ILE A 23 12.44 36.19 7.91
N ARG A 24 13.14 35.93 9.02
CA ARG A 24 14.18 34.92 9.08
C ARG A 24 13.60 33.76 9.90
N VAL A 25 13.52 32.59 9.32
CA VAL A 25 13.00 31.39 9.98
C VAL A 25 14.02 30.27 9.89
N THR A 26 14.14 29.51 10.95
CA THR A 26 14.93 28.29 10.96
C THR A 26 13.97 27.14 10.61
N ASP A 27 14.30 26.39 9.54
CA ASP A 27 13.52 25.23 9.17
C ASP A 27 13.71 24.08 10.16
N TRP A 28 12.90 23.06 10.04
CA TRP A 28 12.97 21.88 10.89
C TRP A 28 14.28 21.07 10.74
N LYS A 29 15.09 21.36 9.70
CA LYS A 29 16.44 20.80 9.48
C LYS A 29 17.54 21.66 10.13
N GLY A 30 17.19 22.79 10.74
CA GLY A 30 18.12 23.72 11.32
C GLY A 30 18.69 24.76 10.34
N ASN A 31 18.21 24.79 9.07
CA ASN A 31 18.68 25.78 8.10
C ASN A 31 17.93 27.10 8.26
N THR A 32 18.66 28.20 8.16
CA THR A 32 18.06 29.55 8.22
C THR A 32 17.56 29.95 6.82
N ILE A 33 16.26 30.20 6.70
CA ILE A 33 15.60 30.62 5.46
C ILE A 33 15.13 32.06 5.60
N HIS A 34 15.46 32.90 4.63
CA HIS A 34 14.93 34.25 4.52
C HIS A 34 13.75 34.29 3.56
N LYS A 35 12.56 34.66 4.07
CA LYS A 35 11.36 34.83 3.24
C LYS A 35 10.91 36.27 3.27
N LYS A 36 10.58 36.82 2.08
CA LYS A 36 10.09 38.19 1.90
C LYS A 36 8.87 38.17 0.98
N LYS A 37 7.77 38.80 1.40
CA LYS A 37 6.58 38.99 0.59
C LYS A 37 6.09 40.45 0.67
N ARG A 38 5.72 41.00 -0.46
CA ARG A 38 5.30 42.40 -0.64
C ARG A 38 3.88 42.43 -1.18
N GLY A 39 3.22 43.61 -1.03
CA GLY A 39 1.95 43.89 -1.69
C GLY A 39 0.70 43.60 -0.87
N PHE A 40 0.80 43.38 0.45
CA PHE A 40 -0.37 43.21 1.29
C PHE A 40 -1.15 44.53 1.41
N LEU A 41 -2.47 44.44 1.39
CA LEU A 41 -3.36 45.61 1.50
C LEU A 41 -3.41 46.14 2.95
N THR A 42 -3.33 45.26 3.93
CA THR A 42 -3.42 45.59 5.35
C THR A 42 -2.24 45.03 6.15
N LYS A 43 -1.93 45.71 7.28
CA LYS A 43 -0.94 45.23 8.26
C LYS A 43 -1.35 43.85 8.80
N LYS A 44 -2.65 43.61 8.96
CA LYS A 44 -3.21 42.35 9.47
C LYS A 44 -2.89 41.17 8.53
N GLU A 45 -3.04 41.35 7.22
CA GLU A 45 -2.66 40.34 6.23
C GLU A 45 -1.17 40.02 6.23
N ALA A 46 -0.33 41.04 6.33
CA ALA A 46 1.12 40.89 6.41
C ALA A 46 1.56 40.11 7.66
N LEU A 47 0.96 40.42 8.83
CA LEU A 47 1.18 39.71 10.08
C LEU A 47 0.65 38.29 10.05
N GLN A 48 -0.49 38.05 9.38
CA GLN A 48 -1.04 36.70 9.21
C GLN A 48 -0.10 35.86 8.37
N TRP A 49 0.35 36.35 7.22
CA TRP A 49 1.32 35.65 6.37
C TRP A 49 2.63 35.35 7.14
N GLU A 50 3.09 36.27 7.96
CA GLU A 50 4.29 36.08 8.80
C GLU A 50 4.11 34.92 9.78
N ARG A 51 2.99 34.89 10.52
CA ARG A 51 2.67 33.78 11.45
C ARG A 51 2.55 32.45 10.74
N GLU A 52 1.86 32.40 9.61
CA GLU A 52 1.71 31.19 8.79
C GLU A 52 3.07 30.68 8.32
N THR A 53 3.93 31.59 7.83
CA THR A 53 5.26 31.24 7.33
C THR A 53 6.20 30.78 8.45
N MET A 54 6.12 31.38 9.65
CA MET A 54 6.86 30.92 10.82
C MET A 54 6.40 29.54 11.28
N ASN A 55 5.08 29.34 11.35
CA ASN A 55 4.49 28.06 11.73
C ASN A 55 4.88 26.95 10.77
N GLN A 56 4.88 27.22 9.46
CA GLN A 56 5.33 26.26 8.45
C GLN A 56 6.81 25.89 8.60
N ALA A 57 7.66 26.85 8.85
CA ALA A 57 9.11 26.63 8.97
C ALA A 57 9.50 25.94 10.29
N SER A 58 8.88 26.31 11.40
CA SER A 58 9.17 25.75 12.73
C SER A 58 8.56 24.36 12.97
N GLY A 59 7.74 23.85 12.03
CA GLY A 59 7.00 22.62 12.26
C GLY A 59 5.94 22.73 13.35
N SER A 60 5.44 23.95 13.62
CA SER A 60 4.47 24.18 14.69
C SER A 60 3.08 23.62 14.33
N LEU A 61 2.30 23.29 15.35
CA LEU A 61 0.92 22.79 15.21
C LEU A 61 -0.06 23.76 14.55
N GLY A 62 0.31 25.04 14.40
CA GLY A 62 -0.47 26.05 13.67
C GLY A 62 -0.31 26.00 12.15
N MET A 63 0.53 25.10 11.62
CA MET A 63 0.67 24.91 10.19
C MET A 63 -0.59 24.24 9.60
N MET A 64 -0.79 24.40 8.30
CA MET A 64 -1.86 23.71 7.58
C MET A 64 -1.61 22.20 7.55
N PHE A 65 -2.69 21.44 7.53
CA PHE A 65 -2.60 19.98 7.52
C PHE A 65 -1.81 19.45 6.31
N HIS A 66 -1.95 20.07 5.14
CA HIS A 66 -1.20 19.66 3.95
C HIS A 66 0.33 19.81 4.12
N ASP A 67 0.81 20.89 4.77
CA ASP A 67 2.21 21.09 5.06
C ASP A 67 2.74 20.06 6.06
N PHE A 68 1.92 19.75 7.08
CA PHE A 68 2.27 18.72 8.05
C PHE A 68 2.36 17.32 7.42
N VAL A 69 1.45 17.00 6.50
CA VAL A 69 1.47 15.73 5.75
C VAL A 69 2.74 15.63 4.91
N ALA A 70 3.22 16.72 4.33
CA ALA A 70 4.49 16.73 3.61
C ALA A 70 5.68 16.39 4.53
N LEU A 71 5.74 16.97 5.75
CA LEU A 71 6.74 16.63 6.75
C LEU A 71 6.64 15.16 7.19
N TYR A 72 5.43 14.69 7.45
CA TYR A 72 5.19 13.29 7.82
C TYR A 72 5.74 12.31 6.76
N PHE A 73 5.45 12.55 5.48
CA PHE A 73 5.94 11.67 4.42
C PHE A 73 7.44 11.77 4.20
N ALA A 74 8.04 12.96 4.35
CA ALA A 74 9.49 13.13 4.25
C ALA A 74 10.26 12.30 5.31
N ASP A 75 9.74 12.21 6.54
CA ASP A 75 10.31 11.32 7.56
C ASP A 75 10.01 9.84 7.27
N MET A 76 8.81 9.51 6.81
CA MET A 76 8.40 8.14 6.55
C MET A 76 9.13 7.50 5.34
N GLU A 77 9.58 8.28 4.37
CA GLU A 77 10.34 7.79 3.20
C GLU A 77 11.63 7.06 3.60
N ASN A 78 12.25 7.49 4.70
CA ASN A 78 13.46 6.84 5.22
C ASN A 78 13.16 5.58 6.06
N ARG A 79 11.91 5.31 6.40
CA ARG A 79 11.50 4.26 7.34
C ARG A 79 10.65 3.16 6.69
N LEU A 80 9.99 3.45 5.59
CA LEU A 80 9.04 2.55 4.95
C LEU A 80 9.49 2.18 3.54
N LYS A 81 9.06 1.02 3.07
CA LYS A 81 9.31 0.59 1.69
C LYS A 81 8.60 1.53 0.69
N PRO A 82 9.19 1.80 -0.48
CA PRO A 82 8.61 2.70 -1.50
C PRO A 82 7.17 2.37 -1.88
N SER A 83 6.83 1.08 -2.02
CA SER A 83 5.46 0.65 -2.32
C SER A 83 4.45 1.00 -1.21
N THR A 84 4.89 0.97 0.06
CA THR A 84 4.05 1.35 1.20
C THR A 84 3.82 2.86 1.22
N ILE A 85 4.87 3.65 0.97
CA ILE A 85 4.76 5.12 0.86
C ILE A 85 3.82 5.50 -0.27
N SER A 86 4.01 4.94 -1.47
CA SER A 86 3.16 5.23 -2.63
C SER A 86 1.68 4.96 -2.34
N SER A 87 1.35 3.80 -1.75
CA SER A 87 -0.02 3.45 -1.40
C SER A 87 -0.62 4.38 -0.34
N LYS A 88 0.16 4.72 0.71
CA LYS A 88 -0.29 5.65 1.76
C LYS A 88 -0.51 7.05 1.21
N ARG A 89 0.44 7.56 0.42
CA ARG A 89 0.37 8.88 -0.21
C ARG A 89 -0.88 8.98 -1.08
N PHE A 90 -1.11 7.99 -1.94
CA PHE A 90 -2.31 7.94 -2.79
C PHE A 90 -3.62 8.03 -1.99
N LEU A 91 -3.75 7.25 -0.91
CA LEU A 91 -4.95 7.30 -0.06
C LEU A 91 -5.11 8.66 0.64
N VAL A 92 -4.03 9.22 1.15
CA VAL A 92 -4.03 10.52 1.83
C VAL A 92 -4.42 11.63 0.86
N GLU A 93 -3.80 11.70 -0.30
CA GLU A 93 -4.07 12.71 -1.32
C GLU A 93 -5.52 12.63 -1.85
N LEU A 94 -6.00 11.40 -2.09
CA LEU A 94 -7.33 11.21 -2.68
C LEU A 94 -8.48 11.39 -1.69
N LYS A 95 -8.30 11.01 -0.41
CA LYS A 95 -9.43 10.88 0.54
C LYS A 95 -9.33 11.75 1.79
N ILE A 96 -8.14 12.22 2.14
CA ILE A 96 -7.92 12.99 3.37
C ILE A 96 -7.64 14.46 3.04
N MET A 97 -6.74 14.71 2.10
CA MET A 97 -6.35 16.06 1.72
C MET A 97 -7.50 16.96 1.25
N PRO A 98 -8.48 16.48 0.46
CA PRO A 98 -9.60 17.33 0.02
C PRO A 98 -10.43 17.90 1.16
N PHE A 99 -10.48 17.20 2.30
CA PHE A 99 -11.24 17.64 3.47
C PHE A 99 -10.39 18.44 4.48
N PHE A 100 -9.22 17.94 4.83
CA PHE A 100 -8.42 18.49 5.92
C PHE A 100 -7.28 19.41 5.45
N GLY A 101 -6.88 19.36 4.19
CA GLY A 101 -5.66 20.00 3.70
C GLY A 101 -5.53 21.47 4.03
N GLN A 102 -6.62 22.22 3.98
CA GLN A 102 -6.66 23.67 4.26
C GLN A 102 -7.02 24.03 5.72
N MET A 103 -7.07 23.05 6.61
CA MET A 103 -7.31 23.29 8.04
C MET A 103 -5.97 23.36 8.78
N ALA A 104 -5.88 24.24 9.78
CA ALA A 104 -4.73 24.22 10.68
C ALA A 104 -4.75 22.95 11.54
N LEU A 105 -3.61 22.29 11.71
CA LEU A 105 -3.52 20.97 12.35
C LEU A 105 -4.12 20.96 13.79
N ASN A 106 -3.89 22.02 14.57
CA ASN A 106 -4.40 22.16 15.93
C ASN A 106 -5.89 22.51 16.00
N ASP A 107 -6.50 22.94 14.90
CA ASP A 107 -7.91 23.34 14.85
C ASP A 107 -8.81 22.18 14.45
N ILE A 108 -8.25 21.08 13.98
CA ILE A 108 -9.01 19.88 13.60
C ILE A 108 -9.56 19.19 14.85
N LYS A 109 -10.89 19.17 14.97
CA LYS A 109 -11.64 18.63 16.12
C LYS A 109 -12.20 17.25 15.82
N PRO A 110 -12.56 16.46 16.85
CA PRO A 110 -13.25 15.19 16.66
C PRO A 110 -14.55 15.31 15.84
N THR A 111 -15.23 16.46 15.92
CA THR A 111 -16.44 16.75 15.12
C THR A 111 -16.13 16.85 13.62
N ASP A 112 -14.98 17.36 13.23
CA ASP A 112 -14.57 17.45 11.83
C ASP A 112 -14.24 16.06 11.29
N VAL A 113 -13.56 15.25 12.11
CA VAL A 113 -13.30 13.83 11.78
C VAL A 113 -14.63 13.08 11.59
N ARG A 114 -15.62 13.28 12.48
CA ARG A 114 -16.95 12.65 12.33
C ARG A 114 -17.68 13.11 11.07
N ARG A 115 -17.60 14.39 10.72
CA ARG A 115 -18.19 14.93 9.49
C ARG A 115 -17.58 14.29 8.26
N TRP A 116 -16.24 14.19 8.22
CA TRP A 116 -15.51 13.52 7.15
C TRP A 116 -15.84 12.01 7.05
N GLN A 117 -15.93 11.31 8.18
CA GLN A 117 -16.34 9.90 8.23
C GLN A 117 -17.74 9.71 7.62
N ASN A 118 -18.69 10.56 7.99
CA ASN A 118 -20.06 10.51 7.47
C ASN A 118 -20.09 10.75 5.95
N GLN A 119 -19.31 11.71 5.45
CA GLN A 119 -19.19 11.98 4.03
C GLN A 119 -18.67 10.77 3.25
N LEU A 120 -17.66 10.05 3.79
CA LEU A 120 -17.14 8.83 3.16
C LEU A 120 -18.13 7.65 3.27
N ALA A 121 -18.87 7.53 4.36
CA ALA A 121 -19.86 6.47 4.56
C ALA A 121 -21.08 6.60 3.64
N THR A 122 -21.46 7.84 3.30
CA THR A 122 -22.59 8.13 2.40
C THR A 122 -22.20 8.12 0.93
N TYR A 123 -20.90 8.03 0.61
CA TYR A 123 -20.45 7.99 -0.78
C TYR A 123 -21.01 6.77 -1.53
N ARG A 124 -21.35 6.99 -2.79
CA ARG A 124 -21.73 5.94 -3.76
C ARG A 124 -20.96 6.17 -5.06
N ASN A 125 -20.51 5.08 -5.67
CA ASN A 125 -19.88 5.13 -7.00
C ASN A 125 -20.96 5.20 -8.11
N GLU A 126 -20.56 5.21 -9.36
CA GLU A 126 -21.45 5.23 -10.53
C GLU A 126 -22.43 4.03 -10.60
N LYS A 127 -22.15 2.97 -9.86
CA LYS A 127 -22.98 1.75 -9.75
C LYS A 127 -23.83 1.72 -8.47
N ASP A 128 -23.93 2.86 -7.76
CA ASP A 128 -24.60 2.97 -6.47
C ASP A 128 -24.01 2.09 -5.36
N GLU A 129 -22.73 1.72 -5.46
CA GLU A 129 -22.06 0.90 -4.47
C GLU A 129 -21.31 1.77 -3.46
N PRO A 130 -21.40 1.46 -2.14
CA PRO A 130 -20.61 2.16 -1.10
C PRO A 130 -19.15 1.73 -1.11
N TYR A 131 -18.31 2.48 -0.42
CA TYR A 131 -16.96 1.98 -0.11
C TYR A 131 -17.02 0.71 0.75
N ALA A 132 -16.16 -0.26 0.43
CA ALA A 132 -16.01 -1.46 1.26
C ALA A 132 -15.62 -1.07 2.71
N PRO A 133 -16.23 -1.72 3.74
CA PRO A 133 -15.95 -1.37 5.13
C PRO A 133 -14.47 -1.47 5.53
N THR A 134 -13.72 -2.40 4.93
CA THR A 134 -12.27 -2.54 5.15
C THR A 134 -11.48 -1.39 4.51
N TYR A 135 -11.94 -0.87 3.37
CA TYR A 135 -11.33 0.29 2.72
C TYR A 135 -11.55 1.58 3.54
N LEU A 136 -12.75 1.78 4.06
CA LEU A 136 -13.02 2.88 5.00
C LEU A 136 -12.10 2.82 6.23
N ARG A 137 -11.89 1.61 6.75
CA ARG A 137 -10.97 1.40 7.87
C ARG A 137 -9.53 1.73 7.50
N GLU A 138 -9.09 1.37 6.31
CA GLU A 138 -7.73 1.69 5.82
C GLU A 138 -7.52 3.20 5.71
N ILE A 139 -8.48 3.93 5.14
CA ILE A 139 -8.42 5.40 5.05
C ILE A 139 -8.36 6.02 6.46
N GLN A 140 -9.20 5.55 7.40
CA GLN A 140 -9.18 6.00 8.80
C GLN A 140 -7.81 5.77 9.46
N ASN A 141 -7.20 4.62 9.21
CA ASN A 141 -5.89 4.28 9.77
C ASN A 141 -4.80 5.25 9.31
N GLN A 142 -4.87 5.75 8.05
CA GLN A 142 -3.89 6.74 7.57
C GLN A 142 -4.04 8.08 8.32
N LEU A 143 -5.26 8.59 8.47
CA LEU A 143 -5.50 9.82 9.24
C LEU A 143 -5.07 9.67 10.70
N THR A 144 -5.41 8.54 11.31
CA THR A 144 -5.02 8.24 12.70
C THR A 144 -3.49 8.18 12.86
N ALA A 145 -2.77 7.60 11.87
CA ALA A 145 -1.32 7.53 11.91
C ALA A 145 -0.66 8.92 11.81
N ILE A 146 -1.17 9.81 10.97
CA ILE A 146 -0.69 11.18 10.83
C ILE A 146 -0.87 11.95 12.15
N PHE A 147 -2.05 11.87 12.78
CA PHE A 147 -2.29 12.51 14.07
C PHE A 147 -1.50 11.89 15.23
N ASN A 148 -1.29 10.57 15.23
CA ASN A 148 -0.40 9.92 16.22
C ASN A 148 1.04 10.42 16.08
N TYR A 149 1.49 10.66 14.86
CA TYR A 149 2.81 11.24 14.61
C TYR A 149 2.88 12.68 15.14
N ALA A 150 1.83 13.48 14.94
CA ALA A 150 1.73 14.84 15.50
C ALA A 150 1.76 14.85 17.03
N VAL A 151 1.03 13.95 17.67
CA VAL A 151 1.03 13.79 19.15
C VAL A 151 2.42 13.40 19.64
N LYS A 152 3.06 12.42 18.98
CA LYS A 152 4.33 11.86 19.45
C LYS A 152 5.52 12.80 19.29
N TYR A 153 5.57 13.56 18.18
CA TYR A 153 6.77 14.30 17.80
C TYR A 153 6.60 15.83 17.76
N TYR A 154 5.36 16.33 17.70
CA TYR A 154 5.07 17.76 17.51
C TYR A 154 4.22 18.36 18.64
N GLY A 155 3.97 17.62 19.71
CA GLY A 155 3.31 18.14 20.91
C GLY A 155 1.81 18.39 20.77
N LEU A 156 1.13 17.79 19.77
CA LEU A 156 -0.33 17.81 19.72
C LEU A 156 -0.88 17.11 20.96
N LYS A 157 -1.80 17.77 21.70
CA LYS A 157 -2.28 17.26 23.00
C LYS A 157 -2.93 15.88 22.90
N GLU A 158 -3.74 15.66 21.86
CA GLU A 158 -4.48 14.42 21.66
C GLU A 158 -4.78 14.20 20.18
N ASN A 159 -4.97 12.93 19.80
CA ASN A 159 -5.39 12.58 18.46
C ASN A 159 -6.91 12.70 18.34
N PRO A 160 -7.46 13.60 17.49
CA PRO A 160 -8.90 13.77 17.35
C PRO A 160 -9.64 12.54 16.83
N CYS A 161 -8.92 11.64 16.13
CA CYS A 161 -9.50 10.39 15.63
C CYS A 161 -9.89 9.44 16.77
N HIS A 162 -9.20 9.46 17.92
CA HIS A 162 -9.50 8.56 19.03
C HIS A 162 -10.87 8.89 19.63
N LYS A 163 -11.19 10.20 19.82
CA LYS A 163 -12.51 10.64 20.32
C LYS A 163 -13.62 10.51 19.27
N ALA A 164 -13.30 10.72 17.98
CA ALA A 164 -14.26 10.54 16.91
C ALA A 164 -14.66 9.07 16.73
N GLY A 165 -13.82 8.13 17.17
CA GLY A 165 -14.02 6.71 16.94
C GLY A 165 -13.59 6.28 15.53
N SER A 166 -13.64 4.99 15.29
CA SER A 166 -13.22 4.41 14.01
C SER A 166 -14.40 4.21 13.07
N MET A 167 -14.14 4.29 11.77
CA MET A 167 -15.10 3.86 10.75
C MET A 167 -14.67 2.53 10.10
N GLY A 168 -15.63 1.84 9.49
CA GLY A 168 -15.41 0.59 8.79
C GLY A 168 -15.12 -0.60 9.69
N LYS A 169 -14.86 -1.77 9.08
CA LYS A 169 -14.58 -3.03 9.78
C LYS A 169 -13.08 -3.32 9.78
N LYS A 170 -12.56 -3.91 10.87
CA LYS A 170 -11.15 -4.32 10.97
C LYS A 170 -10.86 -5.56 10.14
N ASN A 171 -11.78 -6.50 10.12
CA ASN A 171 -11.62 -7.76 9.42
C ASN A 171 -12.46 -7.75 8.15
N ALA A 172 -11.92 -8.32 7.08
CA ALA A 172 -12.70 -8.65 5.89
C ALA A 172 -13.70 -9.77 6.22
N ASP A 173 -14.69 -9.95 5.36
CA ASP A 173 -15.58 -11.09 5.41
C ASP A 173 -14.76 -12.39 5.27
N GLU A 174 -15.36 -13.54 5.65
CA GLU A 174 -14.70 -14.84 5.59
C GLU A 174 -14.08 -15.10 4.21
N MET A 175 -12.85 -15.62 4.23
CA MET A 175 -12.16 -15.97 3.01
C MET A 175 -12.84 -17.15 2.34
N GLN A 176 -13.12 -16.99 1.06
CA GLN A 176 -13.60 -18.08 0.23
C GLN A 176 -12.41 -18.87 -0.32
N PHE A 177 -12.55 -20.18 -0.37
CA PHE A 177 -11.55 -21.08 -0.95
C PHE A 177 -12.23 -22.06 -1.90
N TRP A 178 -11.47 -22.62 -2.81
CA TRP A 178 -11.92 -23.71 -3.67
C TRP A 178 -11.67 -25.07 -3.02
N THR A 179 -12.59 -25.98 -3.23
CA THR A 179 -12.36 -27.42 -3.07
C THR A 179 -11.42 -27.90 -4.19
N LYS A 180 -10.88 -29.12 -4.04
CA LYS A 180 -10.07 -29.73 -5.11
C LYS A 180 -10.87 -29.84 -6.41
N ALA A 181 -12.11 -30.28 -6.36
CA ALA A 181 -12.97 -30.41 -7.55
C ALA A 181 -13.23 -29.06 -8.23
N GLU A 182 -13.45 -27.98 -7.47
CA GLU A 182 -13.58 -26.63 -8.04
C GLU A 182 -12.27 -26.17 -8.70
N PHE A 183 -11.10 -26.47 -8.08
CA PHE A 183 -9.81 -26.18 -8.70
C PHE A 183 -9.58 -27.00 -9.97
N ASP A 184 -9.90 -28.29 -9.97
CA ASP A 184 -9.75 -29.16 -11.14
C ASP A 184 -10.61 -28.64 -12.32
N SER A 185 -11.85 -28.27 -12.07
CA SER A 185 -12.73 -27.67 -13.10
C SER A 185 -12.19 -26.31 -13.60
N PHE A 186 -11.61 -25.49 -12.71
CA PHE A 186 -11.03 -24.23 -13.10
C PHE A 186 -9.77 -24.42 -13.96
N ILE A 187 -8.86 -25.34 -13.56
CA ILE A 187 -7.60 -25.54 -14.25
C ILE A 187 -7.80 -26.11 -15.66
N GLU A 188 -8.78 -26.99 -15.87
CA GLU A 188 -9.20 -27.45 -17.19
C GLU A 188 -9.69 -26.30 -18.06
N ALA A 189 -10.47 -25.38 -17.49
CA ALA A 189 -11.02 -24.24 -18.22
C ALA A 189 -9.94 -23.25 -18.70
N VAL A 190 -8.78 -23.19 -18.07
CA VAL A 190 -7.66 -22.30 -18.44
C VAL A 190 -6.53 -23.04 -19.18
N ALA A 191 -6.65 -24.34 -19.42
CA ALA A 191 -5.63 -25.16 -20.07
C ALA A 191 -5.39 -24.80 -21.54
N ASP A 192 -6.28 -24.03 -22.16
CA ASP A 192 -6.11 -23.46 -23.51
C ASP A 192 -4.95 -22.44 -23.61
N LYS A 193 -4.40 -21.99 -22.48
CA LYS A 193 -3.23 -21.11 -22.41
C LYS A 193 -2.18 -21.70 -21.46
N ALA A 194 -1.08 -22.18 -22.02
CA ALA A 194 0.01 -22.81 -21.26
C ALA A 194 0.49 -21.96 -20.09
N ALA A 195 0.64 -20.64 -20.28
CA ALA A 195 1.03 -19.71 -19.22
C ALA A 195 0.01 -19.67 -18.06
N SER A 196 -1.28 -19.57 -18.36
CA SER A 196 -2.33 -19.55 -17.34
C SER A 196 -2.38 -20.85 -16.56
N TYR A 197 -2.30 -21.98 -17.27
CA TYR A 197 -2.24 -23.31 -16.65
C TYR A 197 -1.05 -23.41 -15.68
N ALA A 198 0.17 -23.12 -16.14
CA ALA A 198 1.39 -23.20 -15.33
C ALA A 198 1.35 -22.23 -14.12
N ILE A 199 0.85 -21.01 -14.30
CA ILE A 199 0.68 -20.02 -13.23
C ILE A 199 -0.22 -20.54 -12.11
N PHE A 200 -1.42 -21.00 -12.45
CA PHE A 200 -2.38 -21.42 -11.44
C PHE A 200 -2.03 -22.77 -10.82
N MET A 201 -1.41 -23.69 -11.55
CA MET A 201 -0.81 -24.90 -10.99
C MET A 201 0.27 -24.57 -9.96
N THR A 202 1.15 -23.64 -10.29
CA THR A 202 2.22 -23.23 -9.36
C THR A 202 1.66 -22.57 -8.09
N LEU A 203 0.69 -21.66 -8.21
CA LEU A 203 0.05 -21.04 -7.07
C LEU A 203 -0.62 -22.05 -6.14
N TYR A 204 -1.35 -23.01 -6.71
CA TYR A 204 -2.10 -24.02 -5.97
C TYR A 204 -1.17 -24.97 -5.20
N TYR A 205 -0.18 -25.55 -5.88
CA TYR A 205 0.69 -26.56 -5.29
C TYR A 205 1.78 -26.02 -4.39
N THR A 206 2.19 -24.76 -4.54
CA THR A 206 3.26 -24.17 -3.71
C THR A 206 2.75 -23.23 -2.63
N GLY A 207 1.55 -22.73 -2.77
CA GLY A 207 0.99 -21.73 -1.88
C GLY A 207 1.80 -20.42 -1.83
N MET A 208 2.60 -20.10 -2.86
CA MET A 208 3.36 -18.85 -2.92
C MET A 208 2.44 -17.64 -3.19
N ARG A 209 2.94 -16.45 -2.89
CA ARG A 209 2.21 -15.22 -3.20
C ARG A 209 2.32 -14.89 -4.69
N GLU A 210 1.31 -14.19 -5.25
CA GLU A 210 1.34 -13.79 -6.68
C GLU A 210 2.59 -13.01 -7.07
N GLY A 211 3.11 -12.14 -6.19
CA GLY A 211 4.35 -11.41 -6.43
C GLY A 211 5.59 -12.29 -6.38
N GLU A 212 5.60 -13.34 -5.55
CA GLU A 212 6.66 -14.34 -5.49
C GLU A 212 6.68 -15.17 -6.78
N LEU A 213 5.51 -15.64 -7.25
CA LEU A 213 5.35 -16.32 -8.52
C LEU A 213 5.89 -15.50 -9.70
N LEU A 214 5.45 -14.24 -9.81
CA LEU A 214 5.83 -13.35 -10.90
C LEU A 214 7.31 -12.92 -10.88
N ALA A 215 8.03 -13.21 -9.80
CA ALA A 215 9.46 -12.97 -9.67
C ALA A 215 10.31 -14.20 -9.97
N LEU A 216 9.72 -15.38 -10.16
CA LEU A 216 10.48 -16.62 -10.39
C LEU A 216 11.32 -16.56 -11.66
N THR A 217 12.55 -17.06 -11.56
CA THR A 217 13.49 -17.27 -12.67
C THR A 217 13.92 -18.74 -12.71
N LEU A 218 14.61 -19.19 -13.76
CA LEU A 218 15.10 -20.57 -13.86
C LEU A 218 16.04 -20.93 -12.71
N ALA A 219 16.88 -19.99 -12.26
CA ALA A 219 17.78 -20.19 -11.13
C ALA A 219 17.08 -20.49 -9.80
N ASP A 220 15.77 -20.22 -9.68
CA ASP A 220 15.01 -20.51 -8.46
C ASP A 220 14.48 -21.95 -8.43
N ILE A 221 14.53 -22.70 -9.55
CA ILE A 221 13.93 -24.03 -9.68
C ILE A 221 15.02 -25.10 -9.75
N ASP A 222 14.98 -26.04 -8.81
CA ASP A 222 15.80 -27.23 -8.83
C ASP A 222 14.90 -28.44 -9.18
N PHE A 223 14.96 -28.87 -10.44
CA PHE A 223 14.18 -30.00 -10.93
C PHE A 223 14.69 -31.35 -10.42
N GLU A 224 15.99 -31.48 -10.07
CA GLU A 224 16.56 -32.73 -9.53
C GLU A 224 16.05 -32.96 -8.11
N LYS A 225 16.03 -31.89 -7.28
CA LYS A 225 15.53 -31.95 -5.91
C LYS A 225 14.02 -31.72 -5.84
N SER A 226 13.39 -31.40 -6.96
CA SER A 226 11.96 -31.02 -7.01
C SER A 226 11.62 -29.91 -6.04
N THR A 227 12.39 -28.80 -6.06
CA THR A 227 12.20 -27.66 -5.15
C THR A 227 12.19 -26.32 -5.87
N ILE A 228 11.50 -25.33 -5.26
CA ILE A 228 11.52 -23.94 -5.69
C ILE A 228 11.99 -23.08 -4.52
N THR A 229 13.01 -22.24 -4.76
CA THR A 229 13.50 -21.25 -3.80
C THR A 229 12.73 -19.94 -3.94
N ILE A 230 12.13 -19.47 -2.86
CA ILE A 230 11.35 -18.21 -2.84
C ILE A 230 12.12 -17.20 -2.00
N ASN A 231 12.77 -16.23 -2.66
CA ASN A 231 13.62 -15.23 -2.04
C ASN A 231 13.43 -13.81 -2.59
N LYS A 232 12.50 -13.63 -3.54
CA LYS A 232 12.21 -12.37 -4.21
C LYS A 232 10.73 -12.22 -4.52
N SER A 233 10.29 -10.99 -4.79
CA SER A 233 8.89 -10.66 -5.10
C SER A 233 8.82 -9.53 -6.11
N TYR A 234 8.01 -9.71 -7.14
CA TYR A 234 7.70 -8.73 -8.16
C TYR A 234 6.61 -7.76 -7.71
N GLN A 235 6.82 -6.48 -8.00
CA GLN A 235 5.83 -5.42 -7.86
C GLN A 235 5.95 -4.47 -9.06
N ARG A 236 4.84 -3.83 -9.42
CA ARG A 236 4.85 -2.72 -10.36
C ARG A 236 4.55 -1.43 -9.63
N ILE A 237 5.50 -0.52 -9.58
CA ILE A 237 5.43 0.77 -8.87
C ILE A 237 5.63 1.86 -9.92
N ASN A 238 4.70 2.82 -9.99
CA ASN A 238 4.77 3.94 -10.95
C ASN A 238 4.97 3.49 -12.41
N ARG A 239 4.36 2.36 -12.79
CA ARG A 239 4.47 1.69 -14.10
C ARG A 239 5.84 1.02 -14.37
N GLU A 240 6.75 0.99 -13.41
CA GLU A 240 8.03 0.30 -13.51
C GLU A 240 7.97 -1.05 -12.80
N ASP A 241 8.62 -2.03 -13.40
CA ASP A 241 8.73 -3.38 -12.84
C ASP A 241 9.87 -3.41 -11.83
N VAL A 242 9.57 -3.78 -10.59
CA VAL A 242 10.52 -3.77 -9.48
C VAL A 242 10.55 -5.14 -8.82
N ILE A 243 11.73 -5.75 -8.76
CA ILE A 243 11.98 -6.96 -7.98
C ILE A 243 12.52 -6.54 -6.61
N THR A 244 11.87 -7.00 -5.56
CA THR A 244 12.23 -6.68 -4.17
C THR A 244 12.49 -7.95 -3.37
N THR A 245 13.28 -7.81 -2.30
CA THR A 245 13.38 -8.86 -1.28
C THR A 245 12.04 -9.03 -0.55
N PRO A 246 11.74 -10.21 -0.01
CA PRO A 246 10.53 -10.43 0.80
C PRO A 246 10.40 -9.47 1.97
N LYS A 247 9.17 -9.30 2.48
CA LYS A 247 8.88 -8.39 3.59
C LYS A 247 9.57 -8.75 4.91
N THR A 248 9.83 -10.03 5.11
CA THR A 248 10.48 -10.53 6.33
C THR A 248 11.47 -11.64 5.99
N PRO A 249 12.55 -11.84 6.77
CA PRO A 249 13.49 -12.94 6.57
C PRO A 249 12.81 -14.32 6.55
N LYS A 250 11.78 -14.52 7.35
CA LYS A 250 10.96 -15.75 7.38
C LYS A 250 10.19 -16.03 6.09
N SER A 251 10.10 -15.06 5.17
CA SER A 251 9.47 -15.25 3.86
C SER A 251 10.40 -15.94 2.86
N ASN A 252 11.70 -15.94 3.11
CA ASN A 252 12.65 -16.76 2.35
C ASN A 252 12.43 -18.23 2.75
N ARG A 253 12.10 -19.03 1.77
CA ARG A 253 11.80 -20.45 1.97
C ARG A 253 12.02 -21.26 0.71
N VAL A 254 12.25 -22.53 0.90
CA VAL A 254 12.24 -23.53 -0.16
C VAL A 254 10.93 -24.30 -0.04
N VAL A 255 10.25 -24.51 -1.15
CA VAL A 255 9.02 -25.31 -1.23
C VAL A 255 9.26 -26.52 -2.16
N THR A 256 8.71 -27.66 -1.83
CA THR A 256 8.76 -28.86 -2.66
C THR A 256 7.71 -28.78 -3.77
N MET A 257 8.07 -29.28 -4.95
CA MET A 257 7.16 -29.44 -6.09
C MET A 257 6.68 -30.89 -6.15
N PRO A 258 5.38 -31.16 -6.20
CA PRO A 258 4.86 -32.44 -6.65
C PRO A 258 5.27 -32.73 -8.10
N ASN A 259 5.39 -33.98 -8.47
CA ASN A 259 5.78 -34.37 -9.84
C ASN A 259 4.89 -33.73 -10.91
N VAL A 260 3.58 -33.65 -10.67
CA VAL A 260 2.62 -33.02 -11.59
C VAL A 260 2.96 -31.56 -11.86
N LEU A 261 3.46 -30.82 -10.85
CA LEU A 261 3.88 -29.43 -11.03
C LEU A 261 5.23 -29.35 -11.74
N ALA A 262 6.16 -30.23 -11.40
CA ALA A 262 7.49 -30.26 -12.02
C ALA A 262 7.36 -30.52 -13.55
N GLU A 263 6.56 -31.50 -13.95
CA GLU A 263 6.32 -31.78 -15.37
C GLU A 263 5.58 -30.61 -16.06
N CYS A 264 4.58 -30.02 -15.40
CA CYS A 264 3.89 -28.84 -15.92
C CYS A 264 4.88 -27.68 -16.21
N LEU A 265 5.79 -27.40 -15.28
CA LEU A 265 6.78 -26.32 -15.43
C LEU A 265 7.81 -26.66 -16.52
N LYS A 266 8.29 -27.91 -16.62
CA LYS A 266 9.18 -28.33 -17.71
C LYS A 266 8.55 -28.11 -19.08
N VAL A 267 7.30 -28.55 -19.27
CA VAL A 267 6.57 -28.36 -20.52
C VAL A 267 6.37 -26.88 -20.82
N TYR A 268 5.99 -26.07 -19.85
CA TYR A 268 5.81 -24.63 -20.06
C TYR A 268 7.14 -23.94 -20.41
N ILE A 269 8.21 -24.22 -19.67
CA ILE A 269 9.53 -23.64 -19.88
C ILE A 269 10.09 -24.01 -21.26
N SER A 270 9.89 -25.27 -21.72
CA SER A 270 10.31 -25.69 -23.06
C SER A 270 9.61 -24.97 -24.21
N GLN A 271 8.47 -24.34 -23.95
CA GLN A 271 7.71 -23.52 -24.91
C GLN A 271 8.10 -22.03 -24.85
N CYS A 272 8.86 -21.62 -23.84
CA CYS A 272 9.33 -20.24 -23.72
C CYS A 272 10.52 -20.00 -24.62
N TYR A 273 10.44 -19.00 -25.50
CA TYR A 273 11.54 -18.60 -26.35
C TYR A 273 12.52 -17.72 -25.58
N ASP A 274 13.83 -17.96 -25.72
CA ASP A 274 14.91 -17.10 -25.19
C ASP A 274 14.83 -16.84 -23.67
N LEU A 275 14.46 -17.87 -22.90
CA LEU A 275 14.38 -17.79 -21.45
C LEU A 275 15.77 -18.14 -20.85
N ASP A 276 16.50 -17.12 -20.36
CA ASP A 276 17.75 -17.28 -19.62
C ASP A 276 17.53 -17.42 -18.09
N GLU A 277 18.61 -17.63 -17.35
CA GLU A 277 18.56 -17.85 -15.89
C GLU A 277 18.07 -16.63 -15.10
N GLU A 278 18.22 -15.42 -15.62
CA GLU A 278 17.88 -14.17 -14.96
C GLU A 278 16.46 -13.68 -15.31
N ASN A 279 15.94 -14.10 -16.47
CA ASN A 279 14.63 -13.71 -16.94
C ASN A 279 13.51 -14.36 -16.14
N ARG A 280 12.45 -13.57 -15.90
CA ARG A 280 11.26 -14.08 -15.21
C ARG A 280 10.56 -15.15 -16.05
N ILE A 281 10.32 -16.32 -15.47
CA ILE A 281 9.56 -17.42 -16.11
C ILE A 281 8.15 -16.93 -16.51
N PHE A 282 7.57 -16.07 -15.68
CA PHE A 282 6.25 -15.50 -15.91
C PHE A 282 6.36 -13.97 -16.08
N PRO A 283 6.66 -13.46 -17.31
CA PRO A 283 6.85 -12.03 -17.58
C PRO A 283 5.51 -11.27 -17.65
N TYR A 284 4.60 -11.58 -16.75
CA TYR A 284 3.28 -10.98 -16.65
C TYR A 284 3.17 -10.02 -15.47
N THR A 285 2.02 -9.32 -15.37
CA THR A 285 1.66 -8.46 -14.25
C THR A 285 0.53 -9.12 -13.44
N LYS A 286 0.27 -8.61 -12.23
CA LYS A 286 -0.87 -9.04 -11.41
C LYS A 286 -2.22 -8.86 -12.10
N TYR A 287 -2.32 -7.87 -12.99
CA TYR A 287 -3.52 -7.64 -13.80
C TYR A 287 -3.83 -8.83 -14.70
N PHE A 288 -2.81 -9.43 -15.34
CA PHE A 288 -2.97 -10.63 -16.14
C PHE A 288 -3.55 -11.79 -15.32
N LEU A 289 -3.01 -12.03 -14.12
CA LEU A 289 -3.51 -13.11 -13.25
C LEU A 289 -4.99 -12.89 -12.89
N THR A 290 -5.34 -11.63 -12.56
CA THR A 290 -6.73 -11.27 -12.21
C THR A 290 -7.69 -11.48 -13.38
N HIS A 291 -7.26 -11.10 -14.59
CA HIS A 291 -8.05 -11.29 -15.81
C HIS A 291 -8.23 -12.77 -16.14
N GLU A 292 -7.16 -13.57 -16.09
CA GLU A 292 -7.22 -15.01 -16.37
C GLU A 292 -8.03 -15.77 -15.30
N MET A 293 -7.95 -15.37 -14.03
CA MET A 293 -8.83 -15.86 -12.97
C MET A 293 -10.31 -15.62 -13.32
N GLN A 294 -10.64 -14.41 -13.73
CA GLN A 294 -12.02 -14.06 -14.10
C GLN A 294 -12.50 -14.84 -15.33
N ARG A 295 -11.63 -14.99 -16.33
CA ARG A 295 -11.90 -15.77 -17.54
C ARG A 295 -12.15 -17.23 -17.21
N GLY A 296 -11.27 -17.84 -16.41
CA GLY A 296 -11.37 -19.23 -15.99
C GLY A 296 -12.64 -19.51 -15.18
N CYS A 297 -12.96 -18.66 -14.20
CA CYS A 297 -14.19 -18.78 -13.40
C CYS A 297 -15.45 -18.68 -14.29
N LYS A 298 -15.47 -17.74 -15.26
CA LYS A 298 -16.59 -17.60 -16.19
C LYS A 298 -16.76 -18.82 -17.07
N LYS A 299 -15.65 -19.45 -17.51
CA LYS A 299 -15.66 -20.61 -18.40
C LYS A 299 -16.02 -21.91 -17.68
N SER A 300 -15.53 -22.08 -16.43
CA SER A 300 -15.78 -23.27 -15.61
C SER A 300 -17.08 -23.23 -14.80
N GLY A 301 -17.69 -22.05 -14.63
CA GLY A 301 -18.81 -21.86 -13.69
C GLY A 301 -18.44 -21.87 -12.21
N VAL A 302 -17.15 -21.99 -11.87
CA VAL A 302 -16.69 -22.00 -10.48
C VAL A 302 -16.77 -20.60 -9.88
N LYS A 303 -17.12 -20.49 -8.59
CA LYS A 303 -17.18 -19.20 -7.88
C LYS A 303 -15.86 -18.48 -7.95
N LYS A 304 -15.91 -17.15 -8.18
CA LYS A 304 -14.72 -16.33 -8.19
C LYS A 304 -14.20 -16.14 -6.76
N ILE A 305 -12.91 -16.43 -6.56
CA ILE A 305 -12.17 -16.13 -5.35
C ILE A 305 -11.03 -15.15 -5.66
N ARG A 306 -10.34 -14.60 -4.64
CA ARG A 306 -9.14 -13.80 -4.87
C ARG A 306 -7.96 -14.74 -5.17
N ILE A 307 -7.00 -14.30 -5.99
CA ILE A 307 -5.79 -15.09 -6.30
C ILE A 307 -5.05 -15.49 -5.01
N HIS A 308 -5.02 -14.59 -4.02
CA HIS A 308 -4.42 -14.89 -2.73
C HIS A 308 -5.09 -16.06 -1.98
N ASP A 309 -6.37 -16.29 -2.23
CA ASP A 309 -7.16 -17.32 -1.54
C ASP A 309 -6.88 -18.73 -2.09
N ILE A 310 -6.29 -18.86 -3.28
CA ILE A 310 -5.81 -20.16 -3.83
C ILE A 310 -4.79 -20.81 -2.89
N ARG A 311 -4.02 -20.04 -2.11
CA ARG A 311 -3.02 -20.54 -1.15
C ARG A 311 -3.61 -21.29 0.05
N HIS A 312 -4.87 -21.05 0.39
CA HIS A 312 -5.45 -21.52 1.63
C HIS A 312 -5.59 -23.04 1.75
N PRO A 313 -5.95 -23.78 0.68
CA PRO A 313 -5.93 -25.24 0.71
C PRO A 313 -4.56 -25.81 1.09
N TYR A 314 -3.48 -25.27 0.51
CA TYR A 314 -2.11 -25.67 0.80
C TYR A 314 -1.71 -25.40 2.26
N VAL A 315 -1.99 -24.22 2.81
CA VAL A 315 -1.68 -23.87 4.20
C VAL A 315 -2.46 -24.73 5.20
N LYS A 316 -3.72 -25.05 4.94
CA LYS A 316 -4.50 -25.98 5.77
C LYS A 316 -3.99 -27.43 5.71
N LEU A 317 -3.53 -27.86 4.53
CA LEU A 317 -2.94 -29.19 4.36
C LEU A 317 -1.59 -29.31 5.10
N THR A 318 -0.74 -28.30 5.06
CA THR A 318 0.57 -28.32 5.73
C THR A 318 0.48 -28.25 7.26
N THR A 319 -0.56 -27.66 7.82
CA THR A 319 -0.69 -27.51 9.29
C THR A 319 -1.40 -28.67 9.99
N LYS A 320 -2.17 -29.50 9.29
CA LYS A 320 -2.99 -30.56 9.93
C LYS A 320 -2.88 -31.98 9.37
N LYS A 321 -2.33 -32.25 8.18
CA LYS A 321 -2.45 -33.57 7.55
C LYS A 321 -1.27 -34.02 6.65
N PHE A 322 -0.03 -33.61 6.91
CA PHE A 322 1.10 -34.18 6.15
C PHE A 322 1.29 -35.68 6.39
N ALA A 323 0.95 -36.19 7.56
CA ALA A 323 1.12 -37.59 7.87
C ALA A 323 0.08 -38.52 7.20
N THR A 324 -1.20 -38.10 7.13
CA THR A 324 -2.30 -38.98 6.69
C THR A 324 -2.49 -38.98 5.16
N PHE A 325 -2.06 -37.92 4.45
CA PHE A 325 -2.24 -37.84 2.99
C PHE A 325 -1.22 -38.70 2.24
N PHE A 326 0.01 -38.78 2.72
CA PHE A 326 1.05 -39.64 2.13
C PHE A 326 0.84 -41.13 2.39
N GLU A 327 0.20 -41.52 3.50
CA GLU A 327 -0.15 -42.92 3.77
C GLU A 327 -1.22 -43.43 2.82
N ASN A 328 -2.22 -42.62 2.50
CA ASN A 328 -3.29 -42.99 1.57
C ASN A 328 -2.84 -43.02 0.10
N PHE A 329 -1.80 -42.28 -0.27
CA PHE A 329 -1.27 -42.30 -1.64
C PHE A 329 -0.32 -43.47 -1.89
N ARG A 330 0.34 -44.00 -0.84
CA ARG A 330 1.15 -45.22 -0.93
C ARG A 330 0.30 -46.50 -0.95
N ALA A 331 -0.95 -46.43 -0.53
CA ALA A 331 -1.86 -47.56 -0.51
C ALA A 331 -2.63 -47.77 -1.85
N THR A 332 -2.50 -46.81 -2.79
CA THR A 332 -3.18 -46.83 -4.09
C THR A 332 -2.24 -46.85 -5.30
N ALA A 333 -0.94 -46.94 -5.08
CA ALA A 333 0.10 -47.19 -6.07
C ALA A 333 0.70 -48.58 -5.85
#